data_6ceddfe50745337f7ed2be22422e2278
#
_entry.id   6ceddfe50745337f7ed2be22422e2278
#
_cell.length_a   1.000
_cell.length_b   1.000
_cell.length_c   1.000
_cell.angle_alpha   90.00
_cell.angle_beta   90.00
_cell.angle_gamma   90.00
#
_symmetry.space_group_name_H-M   'P 1'
#
loop_
_entity.id
_entity.type
_entity.pdbx_description
1 polymer ?
#
loop_
_entity_poly.entity_id
_entity_poly.type
_entity_poly.pdbx_seq_one_letter_code
_entity_poly.pdbx_strand_id
1 'polypeptide(L)'
;AVIWLISVELIYVITLPIAIILFRFLPDRGIIFARTLGLLLISYLSWMLVNLNLMSFGREVIVISIAVTALVSGLIFWRYKEQILSVISDQWRLITLSEILFISLFLGFLMIRMFNPDLWHPFRGGEKPMDMAYLQAVARTSLFPPYDPWFSGGIMNYYYWGYLIVSVPLLITTIPPHTAF
;
A
#
# COMPACT_ATOMS: atom_id res chain seq x y z
N ALA A 1 -9.57 -6.17 -9.19
CA ALA A 1 -8.81 -7.06 -8.30
C ALA A 1 -7.42 -7.36 -8.87
N VAL A 2 -7.28 -7.93 -10.10
CA VAL A 2 -5.98 -8.34 -10.67
C VAL A 2 -4.99 -7.18 -10.80
N ILE A 3 -5.39 -6.04 -11.35
CA ILE A 3 -4.53 -4.86 -11.51
C ILE A 3 -4.06 -4.35 -10.15
N TRP A 4 -4.93 -4.40 -9.15
CA TRP A 4 -4.61 -4.00 -7.78
C TRP A 4 -3.58 -4.95 -7.15
N LEU A 5 -3.76 -6.27 -7.33
CA LEU A 5 -2.80 -7.28 -6.90
C LEU A 5 -1.43 -7.05 -7.57
N ILE A 6 -1.41 -6.86 -8.90
CA ILE A 6 -0.17 -6.59 -9.63
C ILE A 6 0.54 -5.34 -9.10
N SER A 7 -0.20 -4.25 -8.78
CA SER A 7 0.43 -3.04 -8.25
C SER A 7 1.09 -3.27 -6.88
N VAL A 8 0.47 -4.06 -6.01
CA VAL A 8 1.03 -4.42 -4.71
C VAL A 8 2.25 -5.34 -4.85
N GLU A 9 2.22 -6.28 -5.80
CA GLU A 9 3.38 -7.14 -6.10
C GLU A 9 4.56 -6.35 -6.70
N LEU A 10 4.29 -5.39 -7.56
CA LEU A 10 5.35 -4.51 -8.07
C LEU A 10 6.00 -3.70 -6.95
N ILE A 11 5.21 -3.19 -6.00
CA ILE A 11 5.74 -2.50 -4.81
C ILE A 11 6.59 -3.46 -3.97
N TYR A 12 6.16 -4.72 -3.79
CA TYR A 12 6.93 -5.75 -3.11
C TYR A 12 8.30 -5.95 -3.76
N VAL A 13 8.35 -6.18 -5.08
CA VAL A 13 9.60 -6.40 -5.82
C VAL A 13 10.52 -5.18 -5.71
N ILE A 14 9.98 -3.96 -5.87
CA ILE A 14 10.73 -2.72 -5.72
C ILE A 14 11.35 -2.62 -4.32
N THR A 15 10.63 -3.02 -3.28
CA THR A 15 11.07 -2.79 -1.89
C THR A 15 11.92 -3.93 -1.34
N LEU A 16 11.91 -5.09 -1.97
CA LEU A 16 12.62 -6.28 -1.50
C LEU A 16 14.11 -6.05 -1.22
N PRO A 17 14.90 -5.37 -2.08
CA PRO A 17 16.30 -5.06 -1.78
C PRO A 17 16.49 -4.21 -0.53
N ILE A 18 15.61 -3.23 -0.31
CA ILE A 18 15.63 -2.39 0.89
C ILE A 18 15.36 -3.24 2.12
N ALA A 19 14.33 -4.10 2.09
CA ALA A 19 13.96 -4.96 3.21
C ALA A 19 15.11 -5.92 3.59
N ILE A 20 15.70 -6.61 2.62
CA ILE A 20 16.80 -7.56 2.84
C ILE A 20 18.00 -6.92 3.55
N ILE A 21 18.33 -5.68 3.21
CA ILE A 21 19.46 -4.98 3.81
C ILE A 21 19.09 -4.35 5.15
N LEU A 22 17.89 -3.74 5.25
CA LEU A 22 17.40 -3.09 6.47
C LEU A 22 17.19 -4.11 7.60
N PHE A 23 16.57 -5.24 7.29
CA PHE A 23 16.24 -6.30 8.25
C PHE A 23 17.24 -7.45 8.24
N ARG A 24 18.51 -7.18 7.94
CA ARG A 24 19.57 -8.19 7.86
C ARG A 24 19.73 -9.06 9.12
N PHE A 25 19.22 -8.60 10.25
CA PHE A 25 19.28 -9.30 11.54
C PHE A 25 18.13 -10.30 11.75
N LEU A 26 17.07 -10.23 10.93
CA LEU A 26 15.96 -11.16 10.99
C LEU A 26 16.32 -12.48 10.25
N PRO A 27 15.76 -13.61 10.69
CA PRO A 27 15.99 -14.90 10.03
C PRO A 27 15.53 -14.91 8.56
N ASP A 28 14.41 -14.24 8.26
CA ASP A 28 13.81 -14.11 6.93
C ASP A 28 14.34 -12.89 6.15
N ARG A 29 15.29 -12.14 6.72
CA ARG A 29 15.80 -10.89 6.13
C ARG A 29 14.73 -9.86 5.78
N GLY A 30 13.56 -9.92 6.43
CA GLY A 30 12.45 -9.00 6.18
C GLY A 30 11.68 -9.27 4.88
N ILE A 31 11.88 -10.41 4.24
CA ILE A 31 11.21 -10.77 2.98
C ILE A 31 9.70 -10.69 3.14
N ILE A 32 9.14 -11.22 4.23
CA ILE A 32 7.70 -11.21 4.51
C ILE A 32 7.17 -9.77 4.68
N PHE A 33 7.98 -8.88 5.24
CA PHE A 33 7.61 -7.48 5.49
C PHE A 33 7.82 -6.56 4.30
N ALA A 34 8.51 -6.98 3.24
CA ALA A 34 8.89 -6.12 2.12
C ALA A 34 7.68 -5.44 1.46
N ARG A 35 6.54 -6.14 1.32
CA ARG A 35 5.28 -5.60 0.77
C ARG A 35 4.71 -4.48 1.64
N THR A 36 4.57 -4.73 2.93
CA THR A 36 4.08 -3.74 3.90
C THR A 36 5.03 -2.55 4.01
N LEU A 37 6.34 -2.80 4.07
CA LEU A 37 7.37 -1.76 4.09
C LEU A 37 7.27 -0.85 2.87
N GLY A 38 7.05 -1.43 1.67
CA GLY A 38 6.91 -0.67 0.44
C GLY A 38 5.72 0.27 0.45
N LEU A 39 4.56 -0.24 0.85
CA LEU A 39 3.35 0.56 1.00
C LEU A 39 3.54 1.68 2.02
N LEU A 40 4.17 1.39 3.17
CA LEU A 40 4.46 2.38 4.21
C LEU A 40 5.44 3.45 3.71
N LEU A 41 6.54 3.07 3.07
CA LEU A 41 7.53 4.02 2.56
C LEU A 41 6.94 4.97 1.52
N ILE A 42 6.20 4.43 0.55
CA ILE A 42 5.57 5.22 -0.50
C ILE A 42 4.52 6.16 0.09
N SER A 43 3.68 5.66 1.02
CA SER A 43 2.68 6.49 1.70
C SER A 43 3.33 7.59 2.53
N TYR A 44 4.39 7.27 3.27
CA TYR A 44 5.11 8.23 4.09
C TYR A 44 5.80 9.31 3.26
N LEU A 45 6.49 8.93 2.17
CA LEU A 45 7.11 9.88 1.26
C LEU A 45 6.07 10.80 0.62
N SER A 46 4.96 10.25 0.14
CA SER A 46 3.87 11.03 -0.44
C SER A 46 3.29 12.02 0.57
N TRP A 47 3.01 11.55 1.78
CA TRP A 47 2.52 12.39 2.88
C TRP A 47 3.51 13.49 3.25
N MET A 48 4.79 13.17 3.33
CA MET A 48 5.83 14.12 3.68
C MET A 48 5.98 15.22 2.63
N LEU A 49 6.00 14.86 1.32
CA LEU A 49 6.08 15.82 0.23
C LEU A 49 4.90 16.80 0.22
N VAL A 50 3.70 16.31 0.54
CA VAL A 50 2.50 17.14 0.63
C VAL A 50 2.55 18.07 1.85
N ASN A 51 2.92 17.56 3.02
CA ASN A 51 2.97 18.39 4.24
C ASN A 51 4.09 19.44 4.21
N LEU A 52 5.16 19.20 3.44
CA LEU A 52 6.20 20.19 3.18
C LEU A 52 5.78 21.21 2.10
N ASN A 53 4.54 21.15 1.61
CA ASN A 53 4.01 21.99 0.53
C ASN A 53 4.82 21.94 -0.77
N LEU A 54 5.50 20.82 -1.02
CA LEU A 54 6.27 20.61 -2.26
C LEU A 54 5.38 20.12 -3.39
N MET A 55 4.32 19.38 -3.06
CA MET A 55 3.37 18.82 -4.03
C MET A 55 1.97 18.72 -3.42
N SER A 56 0.95 18.67 -4.28
CA SER A 56 -0.41 18.28 -3.89
C SER A 56 -0.56 16.78 -3.85
N PHE A 57 -1.42 16.25 -2.95
CA PHE A 57 -1.71 14.83 -2.92
C PHE A 57 -2.49 14.39 -4.16
N GLY A 58 -2.10 13.28 -4.72
CA GLY A 58 -2.70 12.70 -5.91
C GLY A 58 -1.79 11.66 -6.56
N ARG A 59 -2.13 11.25 -7.76
CA ARG A 59 -1.38 10.23 -8.49
C ARG A 59 0.09 10.61 -8.71
N GLU A 60 0.36 11.87 -9.00
CA GLU A 60 1.69 12.37 -9.35
C GLU A 60 2.69 12.21 -8.20
N VAL A 61 2.31 12.64 -6.97
CA VAL A 61 3.19 12.50 -5.80
C VAL A 61 3.44 11.04 -5.46
N ILE A 62 2.45 10.15 -5.66
CA ILE A 62 2.62 8.72 -5.44
C ILE A 62 3.59 8.11 -6.46
N VAL A 63 3.47 8.46 -7.75
CA VAL A 63 4.39 8.01 -8.79
C VAL A 63 5.82 8.47 -8.49
N ILE A 64 6.00 9.72 -8.07
CA ILE A 64 7.31 10.25 -7.65
C ILE A 64 7.84 9.48 -6.44
N SER A 65 7.01 9.21 -5.44
CA SER A 65 7.40 8.43 -4.25
C SER A 65 7.81 7.00 -4.60
N ILE A 66 7.12 6.37 -5.55
CA ILE A 66 7.51 5.06 -6.10
C ILE A 66 8.84 5.16 -6.83
N ALA A 67 9.03 6.18 -7.68
CA ALA A 67 10.26 6.37 -8.45
C ALA A 67 11.47 6.59 -7.50
N VAL A 68 11.31 7.40 -6.46
CA VAL A 68 12.34 7.60 -5.43
C VAL A 68 12.65 6.30 -4.71
N THR A 69 11.63 5.55 -4.28
CA THR A 69 11.80 4.26 -3.62
C THR A 69 12.50 3.25 -4.54
N ALA A 70 12.11 3.20 -5.81
CA ALA A 70 12.73 2.34 -6.81
C ALA A 70 14.19 2.71 -7.09
N LEU A 71 14.50 4.01 -7.14
CA LEU A 71 15.87 4.51 -7.31
C LEU A 71 16.75 4.08 -6.13
N VAL A 72 16.30 4.33 -4.91
CA VAL A 72 17.03 3.92 -3.69
C VAL A 72 17.23 2.42 -3.66
N SER A 73 16.19 1.65 -3.95
CA SER A 73 16.25 0.19 -4.01
C SER A 73 17.20 -0.30 -5.08
N GLY A 74 17.17 0.31 -6.26
CA GLY A 74 18.09 0.00 -7.37
C GLY A 74 19.56 0.26 -7.02
N LEU A 75 19.86 1.38 -6.32
CA LEU A 75 21.20 1.69 -5.83
C LEU A 75 21.67 0.66 -4.77
N ILE A 76 20.77 0.26 -3.86
CA ILE A 76 21.04 -0.78 -2.87
C ILE A 76 21.29 -2.12 -3.57
N PHE A 77 20.44 -2.48 -4.54
CA PHE A 77 20.61 -3.70 -5.31
C PHE A 77 21.94 -3.70 -6.07
N TRP A 78 22.28 -2.63 -6.75
CA TRP A 78 23.54 -2.50 -7.46
C TRP A 78 24.75 -2.68 -6.53
N ARG A 79 24.71 -2.08 -5.33
CA ARG A 79 25.80 -2.13 -4.34
C ARG A 79 25.94 -3.48 -3.66
N TYR A 80 24.83 -4.19 -3.43
CA TYR A 80 24.78 -5.44 -2.64
C TYR A 80 24.22 -6.63 -3.43
N LYS A 81 24.38 -6.61 -4.78
CA LYS A 81 23.76 -7.56 -5.69
C LYS A 81 24.00 -9.02 -5.31
N GLU A 82 25.25 -9.40 -5.07
CA GLU A 82 25.60 -10.79 -4.75
C GLU A 82 24.96 -11.26 -3.46
N GLN A 83 24.97 -10.41 -2.44
CA GLN A 83 24.34 -10.72 -1.14
C GLN A 83 22.80 -10.86 -1.28
N ILE A 84 22.17 -9.97 -2.03
CA ILE A 84 20.72 -10.00 -2.23
C ILE A 84 20.32 -11.24 -3.01
N LEU A 85 21.04 -11.58 -4.10
CA LEU A 85 20.77 -12.76 -4.90
C LEU A 85 21.01 -14.06 -4.10
N SER A 86 22.05 -14.12 -3.29
CA SER A 86 22.27 -15.25 -2.37
C SER A 86 21.10 -15.42 -1.42
N VAL A 87 20.64 -14.34 -0.75
CA VAL A 87 19.48 -14.41 0.17
C VAL A 87 18.22 -14.87 -0.55
N ILE A 88 17.94 -14.38 -1.74
CA ILE A 88 16.78 -14.80 -2.53
C ILE A 88 16.89 -16.28 -2.89
N SER A 89 18.08 -16.73 -3.31
CA SER A 89 18.34 -18.15 -3.62
C SER A 89 18.21 -19.05 -2.39
N ASP A 90 18.71 -18.63 -1.24
CA ASP A 90 18.68 -19.43 -0.01
C ASP A 90 17.26 -19.47 0.58
N GLN A 91 16.49 -18.39 0.43
CA GLN A 91 15.16 -18.24 1.01
C GLN A 91 14.01 -18.50 0.00
N TRP A 92 14.29 -19.10 -1.16
CA TRP A 92 13.28 -19.27 -2.22
C TRP A 92 12.02 -20.00 -1.74
N ARG A 93 12.15 -20.99 -0.84
CA ARG A 93 11.01 -21.74 -0.29
C ARG A 93 10.13 -20.82 0.57
N LEU A 94 10.74 -19.97 1.38
CA LEU A 94 10.02 -19.00 2.20
C LEU A 94 9.29 -17.97 1.31
N ILE A 95 9.96 -17.46 0.29
CA ILE A 95 9.37 -16.53 -0.69
C ILE A 95 8.15 -17.20 -1.34
N THR A 96 8.32 -18.39 -1.89
CA THR A 96 7.21 -19.11 -2.56
C THR A 96 6.06 -19.36 -1.60
N LEU A 97 6.33 -19.81 -0.37
CA LEU A 97 5.29 -20.07 0.63
C LEU A 97 4.56 -18.79 1.03
N SER A 98 5.28 -17.69 1.24
CA SER A 98 4.66 -16.39 1.58
C SER A 98 3.80 -15.84 0.44
N GLU A 99 4.22 -16.04 -0.82
CA GLU A 99 3.44 -15.63 -1.98
C GLU A 99 2.17 -16.48 -2.15
N ILE A 100 2.28 -17.80 -2.02
CA ILE A 100 1.12 -18.71 -2.04
C ILE A 100 0.12 -18.31 -0.95
N LEU A 101 0.60 -18.06 0.26
CA LEU A 101 -0.26 -17.65 1.38
C LEU A 101 -0.93 -16.29 1.11
N PHE A 102 -0.16 -15.30 0.65
CA PHE A 102 -0.68 -13.97 0.33
C PHE A 102 -1.76 -14.04 -0.76
N ILE A 103 -1.47 -14.71 -1.88
CA ILE A 103 -2.41 -14.84 -2.99
C ILE A 103 -3.66 -15.63 -2.55
N SER A 104 -3.49 -16.70 -1.77
CA SER A 104 -4.62 -17.49 -1.26
C SER A 104 -5.52 -16.67 -0.34
N LEU A 105 -4.94 -15.88 0.56
CA LEU A 105 -5.70 -14.98 1.43
C LEU A 105 -6.38 -13.88 0.62
N PHE A 106 -5.68 -13.27 -0.33
CA PHE A 106 -6.26 -12.26 -1.22
C PHE A 106 -7.48 -12.80 -1.98
N LEU A 107 -7.35 -14.00 -2.59
CA LEU A 107 -8.47 -14.63 -3.30
C LEU A 107 -9.60 -15.04 -2.34
N GLY A 108 -9.27 -15.52 -1.14
CA GLY A 108 -10.26 -15.85 -0.11
C GLY A 108 -11.08 -14.64 0.32
N PHE A 109 -10.42 -13.52 0.62
CA PHE A 109 -11.12 -12.27 0.94
C PHE A 109 -11.90 -11.71 -0.25
N LEU A 110 -11.37 -11.83 -1.47
CA LEU A 110 -12.10 -11.44 -2.67
C LEU A 110 -13.37 -12.28 -2.85
N MET A 111 -13.32 -13.60 -2.62
CA MET A 111 -14.51 -14.46 -2.63
C MET A 111 -15.53 -14.03 -1.58
N ILE A 112 -15.10 -13.79 -0.33
CA ILE A 112 -15.99 -13.29 0.72
C ILE A 112 -16.66 -11.98 0.29
N ARG A 113 -15.90 -11.08 -0.33
CA ARG A 113 -16.41 -9.81 -0.83
C ARG A 113 -17.41 -10.00 -1.99
N MET A 114 -17.17 -10.95 -2.88
CA MET A 114 -18.10 -11.28 -3.98
C MET A 114 -19.43 -11.85 -3.47
N PHE A 115 -19.41 -12.64 -2.39
CA PHE A 115 -20.63 -13.17 -1.76
C PHE A 115 -21.35 -12.15 -0.88
N ASN A 116 -20.70 -11.06 -0.49
CA ASN A 116 -21.30 -9.98 0.30
C ASN A 116 -20.94 -8.61 -0.30
N PRO A 117 -21.50 -8.27 -1.48
CA PRO A 117 -21.16 -7.03 -2.19
C PRO A 117 -21.73 -5.76 -1.57
N ASP A 118 -22.68 -5.88 -0.62
CA ASP A 118 -23.38 -4.75 -0.05
C ASP A 118 -22.43 -3.81 0.70
N LEU A 119 -22.41 -2.55 0.29
CA LEU A 119 -21.75 -1.47 1.00
C LEU A 119 -22.64 -0.86 2.10
N TRP A 120 -23.94 -1.02 1.95
CA TRP A 120 -24.91 -0.48 2.90
C TRP A 120 -25.92 -1.56 3.29
N HIS A 121 -26.12 -1.73 4.60
CA HIS A 121 -27.21 -2.53 5.16
C HIS A 121 -27.77 -1.81 6.37
N PRO A 122 -29.08 -1.50 6.44
CA PRO A 122 -29.65 -0.66 7.51
C PRO A 122 -29.47 -1.22 8.92
N PHE A 123 -29.35 -2.56 9.06
CA PHE A 123 -29.22 -3.21 10.37
C PHE A 123 -27.89 -3.96 10.58
N ARG A 124 -27.12 -4.24 9.50
CA ARG A 124 -25.90 -5.06 9.55
C ARG A 124 -24.75 -4.48 8.73
N GLY A 125 -24.85 -3.22 8.33
CA GLY A 125 -23.86 -2.54 7.47
C GLY A 125 -22.51 -2.31 8.15
N GLY A 126 -22.49 -2.24 9.47
CA GLY A 126 -21.28 -1.94 10.23
C GLY A 126 -20.69 -0.59 9.84
N GLU A 127 -19.37 -0.51 9.83
CA GLU A 127 -18.62 0.72 9.51
C GLU A 127 -18.36 0.91 8.00
N LYS A 128 -18.79 -0.01 7.13
CA LYS A 128 -18.53 0.05 5.70
C LYS A 128 -18.84 1.40 5.02
N PRO A 129 -19.97 2.08 5.31
CA PRO A 129 -20.26 3.38 4.73
C PRO A 129 -19.29 4.46 5.20
N MET A 130 -18.84 4.40 6.46
CA MET A 130 -17.85 5.31 7.03
C MET A 130 -16.49 5.08 6.39
N ASP A 131 -16.04 3.83 6.32
CA ASP A 131 -14.76 3.45 5.72
C ASP A 131 -14.68 3.88 4.26
N MET A 132 -15.77 3.67 3.51
CA MET A 132 -15.86 4.09 2.13
C MET A 132 -15.83 5.62 1.98
N ALA A 133 -16.50 6.35 2.87
CA ALA A 133 -16.48 7.80 2.87
C ALA A 133 -15.07 8.35 3.18
N TYR A 134 -14.39 7.76 4.17
CA TYR A 134 -13.03 8.12 4.53
C TYR A 134 -12.02 7.80 3.44
N LEU A 135 -12.12 6.63 2.82
CA LEU A 135 -11.27 6.29 1.68
C LEU A 135 -11.45 7.29 0.53
N GLN A 136 -12.69 7.67 0.23
CA GLN A 136 -12.96 8.68 -0.80
C GLN A 136 -12.45 10.08 -0.41
N ALA A 137 -12.60 10.48 0.86
CA ALA A 137 -12.09 11.76 1.34
C ALA A 137 -10.56 11.82 1.19
N VAL A 138 -9.84 10.77 1.58
CA VAL A 138 -8.39 10.69 1.39
C VAL A 138 -8.00 10.68 -0.09
N ALA A 139 -8.68 9.86 -0.91
CA ALA A 139 -8.34 9.76 -2.34
C ALA A 139 -8.59 11.05 -3.13
N ARG A 140 -9.45 11.93 -2.63
CA ARG A 140 -9.81 13.21 -3.28
C ARG A 140 -9.14 14.44 -2.67
N THR A 141 -8.48 14.29 -1.52
CA THR A 141 -7.82 15.42 -0.89
C THR A 141 -6.60 15.87 -1.72
N SER A 142 -6.28 17.15 -1.64
CA SER A 142 -5.03 17.70 -2.17
C SER A 142 -3.99 17.95 -1.07
N LEU A 143 -4.43 18.03 0.19
CA LEU A 143 -3.62 18.35 1.37
C LEU A 143 -3.96 17.43 2.53
N PHE A 144 -3.07 17.33 3.51
CA PHE A 144 -3.29 16.59 4.76
C PHE A 144 -3.34 17.53 5.96
N PRO A 145 -4.16 17.21 6.99
CA PRO A 145 -5.15 16.12 7.02
C PRO A 145 -6.35 16.38 6.11
N PRO A 146 -7.03 15.33 5.60
CA PRO A 146 -8.22 15.48 4.76
C PRO A 146 -9.39 16.07 5.53
N TYR A 147 -10.36 16.66 4.82
CA TYR A 147 -11.64 17.04 5.43
C TYR A 147 -12.43 15.81 5.87
N ASP A 148 -13.11 15.95 7.02
CA ASP A 148 -13.98 14.90 7.55
C ASP A 148 -15.31 14.88 6.75
N PRO A 149 -15.66 13.76 6.09
CA PRO A 149 -16.91 13.68 5.31
C PRO A 149 -18.17 13.62 6.18
N TRP A 150 -18.04 13.36 7.48
CA TRP A 150 -19.16 13.26 8.44
C TRP A 150 -19.31 14.50 9.31
N PHE A 151 -18.30 15.36 9.39
CA PHE A 151 -18.30 16.56 10.20
C PHE A 151 -17.96 17.78 9.35
N SER A 152 -18.97 18.56 8.98
CA SER A 152 -18.81 19.75 8.12
C SER A 152 -17.86 20.78 8.76
N GLY A 153 -16.84 21.17 8.00
CA GLY A 153 -15.81 22.12 8.46
C GLY A 153 -14.72 21.49 9.35
N GLY A 154 -14.82 20.20 9.67
CA GLY A 154 -13.80 19.46 10.40
C GLY A 154 -12.75 18.83 9.50
N ILE A 155 -11.67 18.39 10.13
CA ILE A 155 -10.59 17.62 9.49
C ILE A 155 -10.47 16.26 10.16
N MET A 156 -10.06 15.26 9.37
CA MET A 156 -9.80 13.91 9.88
C MET A 156 -8.47 13.91 10.64
N ASN A 157 -8.53 13.79 11.96
CA ASN A 157 -7.36 13.67 12.83
C ASN A 157 -7.07 12.22 13.25
N TYR A 158 -7.93 11.26 12.88
CA TYR A 158 -7.86 9.87 13.26
C TYR A 158 -8.18 8.96 12.06
N TYR A 159 -7.61 7.76 12.01
CA TYR A 159 -7.77 6.75 10.96
C TYR A 159 -7.22 7.06 9.57
N TYR A 160 -7.02 8.29 9.15
CA TYR A 160 -6.72 8.59 7.74
C TYR A 160 -5.44 7.93 7.21
N TRP A 161 -4.49 7.57 8.07
CA TRP A 161 -3.27 6.86 7.67
C TRP A 161 -3.53 5.49 7.05
N GLY A 162 -4.46 4.71 7.58
CA GLY A 162 -4.87 3.45 6.98
C GLY A 162 -5.41 3.64 5.56
N TYR A 163 -6.29 4.62 5.40
CA TYR A 163 -6.85 4.95 4.08
C TYR A 163 -5.81 5.55 3.13
N LEU A 164 -4.82 6.26 3.63
CA LEU A 164 -3.70 6.75 2.84
C LEU A 164 -2.90 5.58 2.23
N ILE A 165 -2.59 4.55 3.03
CA ILE A 165 -1.88 3.36 2.55
C ILE A 165 -2.70 2.65 1.46
N VAL A 166 -4.00 2.48 1.68
CA VAL A 166 -4.90 1.85 0.70
C VAL A 166 -5.09 2.73 -0.54
N SER A 167 -5.01 4.06 -0.41
CA SER A 167 -5.12 4.98 -1.54
C SER A 167 -3.95 4.90 -2.51
N VAL A 168 -2.78 4.40 -2.10
CA VAL A 168 -1.61 4.24 -2.98
C VAL A 168 -1.91 3.34 -4.19
N PRO A 169 -2.26 2.05 -4.02
CA PRO A 169 -2.60 1.21 -5.16
C PRO A 169 -3.88 1.68 -5.88
N LEU A 170 -4.82 2.29 -5.17
CA LEU A 170 -6.06 2.82 -5.74
C LEU A 170 -5.77 3.94 -6.74
N LEU A 171 -4.98 4.95 -6.39
CA LEU A 171 -4.68 6.09 -7.25
C LEU A 171 -3.75 5.74 -8.42
N ILE A 172 -2.84 4.77 -8.23
CA ILE A 172 -1.98 4.29 -9.32
C ILE A 172 -2.80 3.56 -10.37
N THR A 173 -3.70 2.68 -9.93
CA THR A 173 -4.49 1.83 -10.80
C THR A 173 -5.71 2.52 -11.39
N THR A 174 -6.06 3.71 -10.89
CA THR A 174 -7.27 4.47 -11.25
C THR A 174 -8.57 3.68 -11.08
N ILE A 175 -8.55 2.63 -10.25
CA ILE A 175 -9.75 1.86 -9.92
C ILE A 175 -10.67 2.74 -9.07
N PRO A 176 -11.97 2.83 -9.38
CA PRO A 176 -12.90 3.58 -8.55
C PRO A 176 -12.93 3.03 -7.11
N PRO A 177 -13.02 3.88 -6.08
CA PRO A 177 -13.00 3.43 -4.67
C PRO A 177 -14.05 2.36 -4.35
N HIS A 178 -15.25 2.44 -4.92
CA HIS A 178 -16.32 1.45 -4.72
C HIS A 178 -16.01 0.06 -5.33
N THR A 179 -15.06 0.00 -6.26
CA THR A 179 -14.61 -1.27 -6.86
C THR A 179 -13.39 -1.84 -6.14
N ALA A 180 -12.61 -0.96 -5.50
CA ALA A 180 -11.42 -1.33 -4.74
C ALA A 180 -11.75 -1.75 -3.30
N PHE A 181 -12.86 -1.20 -2.74
CA PHE A 181 -13.37 -1.48 -1.40
C PHE A 181 -14.18 -2.77 -1.39
#